data_7a036ee2841c2a207ed0a1fdbf62b931
#
_entry.id   7a036ee2841c2a207ed0a1fdbf62b931
#
_cell.length_a   1.000
_cell.length_b   1.000
_cell.length_c   1.000
_cell.angle_alpha   90.00
_cell.angle_beta   90.00
_cell.angle_gamma   90.00
#
_symmetry.space_group_name_H-M   'P 1'
#
loop_
_entity.id
_entity.type
_entity.pdbx_description
1 polymer ?
#
loop_
_entity_poly.entity_id
_entity_poly.type
_entity_poly.pdbx_seq_one_letter_code
_entity_poly.pdbx_strand_id
1 'polypeptide(L)'
;MPEAEVEGLLRGLAPLALGALVRRYGHFDTAEDAVQEALLAAAVQWPKDGIPDNPRAWLITVASRRLTDLLRSEQARQRREDTVATWTLPDQWLAPAADRPPSESDDTLILLFMCCHPALSPASQIALTLRAVGGLTTAEIARAFLVPEATMTRRISRAKQRIKDSGIPFGMPPGAERTQRLGAVLHVLYLIFNEGYASTSGPSLHRGELSAEAIRLARMVHRLLPDDGEVTGLLALMLLTDARRPARTGPDGGLIPMAEQDRSRWNAGDIAEGVALITDALPRGATGPYQLQAAIATIHDEAPSAEATDWPQIMALYELLLRIGDNPVVALNHAVAVAMVRGPHAGLDLLGKLEADERIAGDHRLHAVRAHLLEMAGDRVAARDAYQAAARRTTSLPQQRYLHARAARLTDDQ
;
A
#
# COMPACT_ATOMS: atom_id res chain seq x y z
N MET A 1 23.07 -2.53 20.37
CA MET A 1 21.72 -2.86 19.88
C MET A 1 21.77 -3.32 18.45
N PRO A 2 20.90 -4.24 18.00
CA PRO A 2 20.83 -4.63 16.60
C PRO A 2 20.41 -3.42 15.75
N GLU A 3 21.04 -3.25 14.60
CA GLU A 3 20.76 -2.17 13.63
C GLU A 3 19.26 -2.10 13.23
N ALA A 4 18.63 -3.27 13.11
CA ALA A 4 17.19 -3.39 12.80
C ALA A 4 16.26 -2.77 13.87
N GLU A 5 16.67 -2.76 15.13
CA GLU A 5 15.88 -2.16 16.23
C GLU A 5 15.92 -0.63 16.16
N VAL A 6 17.08 -0.06 15.84
CA VAL A 6 17.24 1.38 15.60
C VAL A 6 16.44 1.81 14.38
N GLU A 7 16.49 1.06 13.29
CA GLU A 7 15.74 1.33 12.06
C GLU A 7 14.22 1.33 12.30
N GLY A 8 13.72 0.33 13.02
CA GLY A 8 12.29 0.25 13.38
C GLY A 8 11.83 1.45 14.21
N LEU A 9 12.64 1.88 15.18
CA LEU A 9 12.39 3.05 15.99
C LEU A 9 12.37 4.35 15.15
N LEU A 10 13.37 4.53 14.27
CA LEU A 10 13.47 5.69 13.39
C LEU A 10 12.27 5.80 12.44
N ARG A 11 11.83 4.70 11.84
CA ARG A 11 10.61 4.67 11.01
C ARG A 11 9.35 5.08 11.78
N GLY A 12 9.24 4.67 13.05
CA GLY A 12 8.13 5.10 13.92
C GLY A 12 8.16 6.58 14.28
N LEU A 13 9.35 7.16 14.42
CA LEU A 13 9.55 8.55 14.84
C LEU A 13 9.52 9.55 13.66
N ALA A 14 9.78 9.10 12.44
CA ALA A 14 9.86 9.95 11.24
C ALA A 14 8.60 10.82 11.05
N PRO A 15 7.36 10.28 11.00
CA PRO A 15 6.17 11.10 10.81
C PRO A 15 5.92 12.05 11.97
N LEU A 16 6.28 11.68 13.21
CA LEU A 16 6.11 12.53 14.39
C LEU A 16 7.05 13.74 14.36
N ALA A 17 8.30 13.53 13.92
CA ALA A 17 9.26 14.61 13.76
C ALA A 17 8.86 15.54 12.60
N LEU A 18 8.46 14.96 11.46
CA LEU A 18 8.05 15.73 10.29
C LEU A 18 6.79 16.56 10.58
N GLY A 19 5.77 15.98 11.19
CA GLY A 19 4.56 16.68 11.57
C GLY A 19 4.82 17.87 12.48
N ALA A 20 5.68 17.71 13.49
CA ALA A 20 6.09 18.81 14.38
C ALA A 20 6.80 19.94 13.63
N LEU A 21 7.69 19.63 12.68
CA LEU A 21 8.39 20.64 11.88
C LEU A 21 7.44 21.37 10.93
N VAL A 22 6.61 20.63 10.19
CA VAL A 22 5.68 21.24 9.22
C VAL A 22 4.66 22.14 9.93
N ARG A 23 4.16 21.71 11.09
CA ARG A 23 3.28 22.54 11.92
C ARG A 23 3.96 23.85 12.34
N ARG A 24 5.24 23.78 12.73
CA ARG A 24 5.98 24.95 13.24
C ARG A 24 6.46 25.89 12.15
N TYR A 25 6.89 25.36 11.02
CA TYR A 25 7.59 26.14 9.98
C TYR A 25 6.80 26.26 8.66
N GLY A 26 5.77 25.43 8.43
CA GLY A 26 4.89 25.49 7.25
C GLY A 26 5.50 25.00 5.93
N HIS A 27 6.78 24.62 5.89
CA HIS A 27 7.50 24.23 4.67
C HIS A 27 7.67 22.73 4.58
N PHE A 28 6.64 22.03 4.07
CA PHE A 28 6.64 20.56 4.00
C PHE A 28 7.83 19.99 3.21
N ASP A 29 8.16 20.58 2.06
CA ASP A 29 9.26 20.15 1.19
C ASP A 29 10.61 20.18 1.90
N THR A 30 10.95 21.35 2.49
CA THR A 30 12.22 21.57 3.20
C THR A 30 12.25 20.85 4.55
N ALA A 31 11.11 20.77 5.24
CA ALA A 31 11.00 20.04 6.51
C ALA A 31 11.22 18.52 6.31
N GLU A 32 10.72 17.94 5.22
CA GLU A 32 10.92 16.53 4.91
C GLU A 32 12.41 16.24 4.65
N ASP A 33 13.10 17.07 3.87
CA ASP A 33 14.54 16.93 3.62
C ASP A 33 15.34 17.01 4.92
N ALA A 34 15.01 17.98 5.79
CA ALA A 34 15.68 18.15 7.09
C ALA A 34 15.46 16.96 8.04
N VAL A 35 14.26 16.37 8.03
CA VAL A 35 13.96 15.15 8.83
C VAL A 35 14.75 13.97 8.30
N GLN A 36 14.83 13.79 6.99
CA GLN A 36 15.62 12.68 6.42
C GLN A 36 17.11 12.78 6.77
N GLU A 37 17.68 13.99 6.74
CA GLU A 37 19.05 14.20 7.20
C GLU A 37 19.21 13.87 8.69
N ALA A 38 18.23 14.22 9.52
CA ALA A 38 18.25 13.88 10.94
C ALA A 38 18.14 12.37 11.18
N LEU A 39 17.31 11.66 10.42
CA LEU A 39 17.19 10.21 10.48
C LEU A 39 18.47 9.51 10.06
N LEU A 40 19.14 9.99 8.99
CA LEU A 40 20.44 9.48 8.58
C LEU A 40 21.53 9.71 9.65
N ALA A 41 21.53 10.89 10.28
CA ALA A 41 22.46 11.17 11.39
C ALA A 41 22.19 10.24 12.57
N ALA A 42 20.94 10.01 12.94
CA ALA A 42 20.56 9.09 14.01
C ALA A 42 20.96 7.63 13.69
N ALA A 43 20.73 7.18 12.46
CA ALA A 43 21.11 5.84 12.01
C ALA A 43 22.62 5.57 12.11
N VAL A 44 23.46 6.62 11.97
CA VAL A 44 24.92 6.51 12.12
C VAL A 44 25.37 6.65 13.57
N GLN A 45 24.73 7.52 14.35
CA GLN A 45 25.18 7.86 15.70
C GLN A 45 24.63 6.90 16.78
N TRP A 46 23.35 6.57 16.75
CA TRP A 46 22.72 5.79 17.82
C TRP A 46 23.25 4.36 17.99
N PRO A 47 23.65 3.63 16.94
CA PRO A 47 24.33 2.34 17.13
C PRO A 47 25.64 2.44 17.89
N LYS A 48 26.34 3.61 17.84
CA LYS A 48 27.66 3.84 18.48
C LYS A 48 27.53 4.47 19.87
N ASP A 49 26.70 5.51 19.97
CA ASP A 49 26.64 6.39 21.14
C ASP A 49 25.48 6.03 22.09
N GLY A 50 24.59 5.13 21.65
CA GLY A 50 23.34 4.78 22.33
C GLY A 50 22.17 5.66 21.90
N ILE A 51 20.96 5.16 22.16
CA ILE A 51 19.72 5.93 21.90
C ILE A 51 19.58 6.99 22.99
N PRO A 52 19.32 8.26 22.63
CA PRO A 52 19.05 9.32 23.60
C PRO A 52 17.83 9.01 24.48
N ASP A 53 17.78 9.56 25.70
CA ASP A 53 16.63 9.41 26.61
C ASP A 53 15.30 9.88 25.97
N ASN A 54 15.36 10.89 25.09
CA ASN A 54 14.23 11.35 24.30
C ASN A 54 14.58 11.39 22.80
N PRO A 55 14.48 10.24 22.11
CA PRO A 55 14.86 10.12 20.70
C PRO A 55 14.08 11.06 19.78
N ARG A 56 12.80 11.27 20.06
CA ARG A 56 11.95 12.20 19.30
C ARG A 56 12.42 13.65 19.42
N ALA A 57 12.66 14.12 20.64
CA ALA A 57 13.15 15.49 20.86
C ALA A 57 14.51 15.72 20.19
N TRP A 58 15.37 14.71 20.20
CA TRP A 58 16.66 14.73 19.52
C TRP A 58 16.46 14.92 18.00
N LEU A 59 15.62 14.11 17.36
CA LEU A 59 15.31 14.22 15.93
C LEU A 59 14.73 15.59 15.57
N ILE A 60 13.74 16.08 16.33
CA ILE A 60 13.15 17.41 16.11
C ILE A 60 14.20 18.51 16.23
N THR A 61 15.11 18.41 17.19
CA THR A 61 16.18 19.41 17.42
C THR A 61 17.17 19.42 16.26
N VAL A 62 17.63 18.25 15.84
CA VAL A 62 18.58 18.13 14.71
C VAL A 62 17.92 18.59 13.42
N ALA A 63 16.71 18.12 13.12
CA ALA A 63 15.97 18.52 11.93
C ALA A 63 15.63 20.02 11.92
N SER A 64 15.28 20.63 13.07
CA SER A 64 15.01 22.07 13.15
C SER A 64 16.25 22.91 12.83
N ARG A 65 17.43 22.49 13.29
CA ARG A 65 18.71 23.16 12.95
C ARG A 65 18.96 23.08 11.44
N ARG A 66 18.84 21.88 10.87
CA ARG A 66 19.00 21.67 9.42
C ARG A 66 18.03 22.50 8.60
N LEU A 67 16.75 22.48 8.97
CA LEU A 67 15.70 23.28 8.31
C LEU A 67 16.02 24.78 8.34
N THR A 68 16.45 25.30 9.48
CA THR A 68 16.81 26.71 9.62
C THR A 68 18.00 27.09 8.73
N ASP A 69 19.00 26.21 8.62
CA ASP A 69 20.17 26.42 7.76
C ASP A 69 19.79 26.39 6.27
N LEU A 70 18.91 25.44 5.86
CA LEU A 70 18.38 25.37 4.50
C LEU A 70 17.58 26.62 4.12
N LEU A 71 16.66 27.07 4.99
CA LEU A 71 15.87 28.28 4.76
C LEU A 71 16.74 29.53 4.65
N ARG A 72 17.76 29.66 5.50
CA ARG A 72 18.74 30.78 5.41
C ARG A 72 19.52 30.74 4.10
N SER A 73 19.96 29.58 3.66
CA SER A 73 20.69 29.40 2.40
C SER A 73 19.81 29.76 1.19
N GLU A 74 18.54 29.33 1.20
CA GLU A 74 17.59 29.66 0.13
C GLU A 74 17.27 31.15 0.07
N GLN A 75 17.06 31.78 1.22
CA GLN A 75 16.91 33.26 1.29
C GLN A 75 18.13 33.99 0.80
N ALA A 76 19.34 33.51 1.15
CA ALA A 76 20.59 34.12 0.68
C ALA A 76 20.77 33.95 -0.84
N ARG A 77 20.25 32.85 -1.43
CA ARG A 77 20.21 32.63 -2.88
C ARG A 77 19.23 33.57 -3.55
N GLN A 78 17.97 33.60 -3.07
CA GLN A 78 16.93 34.49 -3.58
C GLN A 78 17.35 35.97 -3.54
N ARG A 79 17.97 36.43 -2.41
CA ARG A 79 18.50 37.79 -2.31
C ARG A 79 19.61 38.08 -3.33
N ARG A 80 20.38 37.09 -3.76
CA ARG A 80 21.39 37.23 -4.83
C ARG A 80 20.76 37.28 -6.22
N GLU A 81 19.65 36.61 -6.42
CA GLU A 81 18.88 36.61 -7.67
C GLU A 81 17.97 37.85 -7.76
N ASP A 82 17.45 38.37 -6.63
CA ASP A 82 16.58 39.56 -6.52
C ASP A 82 17.31 40.88 -6.37
N THR A 83 18.48 41.05 -6.94
CA THR A 83 19.25 42.30 -6.84
C THR A 83 18.51 43.54 -7.41
N VAL A 84 17.20 43.50 -7.64
CA VAL A 84 16.35 44.56 -8.18
C VAL A 84 15.00 44.75 -7.47
N ALA A 85 14.74 44.32 -6.23
CA ALA A 85 13.47 44.71 -5.57
C ALA A 85 13.56 44.79 -4.05
N THR A 86 13.46 46.02 -3.58
CA THR A 86 12.99 46.61 -2.32
C THR A 86 12.81 45.76 -1.06
N TRP A 87 13.50 46.20 -0.03
CA TRP A 87 13.50 45.81 1.36
C TRP A 87 12.11 45.72 2.00
N THR A 88 11.76 44.54 2.54
CA THR A 88 10.83 44.37 3.66
C THR A 88 11.27 43.15 4.47
N LEU A 89 11.63 43.34 5.72
CA LEU A 89 11.90 42.28 6.68
C LEU A 89 10.56 41.63 7.11
N PRO A 90 10.36 40.32 6.98
CA PRO A 90 9.19 39.67 7.55
C PRO A 90 9.50 39.17 8.96
N ASP A 91 8.95 39.84 9.95
CA ASP A 91 8.86 39.42 11.36
C ASP A 91 7.78 38.30 11.56
N GLN A 92 7.35 37.63 10.49
CA GLN A 92 6.17 36.73 10.48
C GLN A 92 6.49 35.25 10.42
N TRP A 93 7.68 34.81 10.80
CA TRP A 93 8.09 33.40 10.69
C TRP A 93 7.80 32.50 11.92
N LEU A 94 7.18 33.05 12.95
CA LEU A 94 6.68 32.30 14.09
C LEU A 94 5.16 32.24 13.98
N ALA A 95 4.63 31.10 13.53
CA ALA A 95 3.21 30.85 13.74
C ALA A 95 2.90 31.01 15.25
N PRO A 96 1.82 31.71 15.63
CA PRO A 96 1.47 31.89 17.03
C PRO A 96 1.36 30.52 17.67
N ALA A 97 1.92 30.38 18.87
CA ALA A 97 1.76 29.20 19.69
C ALA A 97 0.26 28.94 19.84
N ALA A 98 -0.24 27.87 19.22
CA ALA A 98 -1.61 27.44 19.43
C ALA A 98 -1.74 27.07 20.91
N ASP A 99 -2.67 27.71 21.63
CA ASP A 99 -2.93 27.52 23.06
C ASP A 99 -3.38 26.10 23.46
N ARG A 100 -3.34 25.15 22.52
CA ARG A 100 -3.59 23.74 22.74
C ARG A 100 -2.61 22.93 21.90
N PRO A 101 -1.70 22.14 22.52
CA PRO A 101 -0.90 21.20 21.73
C PRO A 101 -1.89 20.22 21.09
N PRO A 102 -2.03 20.21 19.74
CA PRO A 102 -2.82 19.18 19.10
C PRO A 102 -2.17 17.83 19.40
N SER A 103 -2.98 16.78 19.48
CA SER A 103 -2.45 15.44 19.73
C SER A 103 -1.48 15.06 18.60
N GLU A 104 -0.39 14.38 18.95
CA GLU A 104 0.61 13.91 17.97
C GLU A 104 -0.01 13.01 16.89
N SER A 105 -1.12 12.36 17.24
CA SER A 105 -1.93 11.56 16.34
C SER A 105 -2.49 12.36 15.15
N ASP A 106 -2.88 13.63 15.38
CA ASP A 106 -3.45 14.46 14.32
C ASP A 106 -2.42 14.82 13.26
N ASP A 107 -1.17 15.09 13.64
CA ASP A 107 -0.10 15.46 12.70
C ASP A 107 0.23 14.36 11.70
N THR A 108 0.30 13.12 12.15
CA THR A 108 0.56 11.98 11.28
C THR A 108 -0.58 11.74 10.29
N LEU A 109 -1.82 11.90 10.75
CA LEU A 109 -2.99 11.78 9.88
C LEU A 109 -3.04 12.93 8.84
N ILE A 110 -2.71 14.17 9.26
CA ILE A 110 -2.60 15.31 8.36
C ILE A 110 -1.52 15.07 7.29
N LEU A 111 -0.35 14.53 7.67
CA LEU A 111 0.70 14.17 6.72
C LEU A 111 0.21 13.13 5.69
N LEU A 112 -0.53 12.11 6.13
CA LEU A 112 -1.13 11.12 5.23
C LEU A 112 -2.09 11.77 4.24
N PHE A 113 -2.97 12.66 4.70
CA PHE A 113 -3.88 13.40 3.83
C PHE A 113 -3.14 14.30 2.82
N MET A 114 -2.02 14.88 3.21
CA MET A 114 -1.16 15.66 2.30
C MET A 114 -0.48 14.75 1.26
N CYS A 115 0.13 13.65 1.69
CA CYS A 115 0.81 12.71 0.80
C CYS A 115 -0.15 12.05 -0.21
N CYS A 116 -1.41 11.85 0.20
CA CYS A 116 -2.46 11.24 -0.63
C CYS A 116 -3.38 12.29 -1.29
N HIS A 117 -2.90 13.53 -1.48
CA HIS A 117 -3.71 14.60 -2.06
C HIS A 117 -4.12 14.28 -3.51
N PRO A 118 -5.39 14.55 -3.93
CA PRO A 118 -5.89 14.24 -5.27
C PRO A 118 -5.13 14.91 -6.42
N ALA A 119 -4.43 16.02 -6.17
CA ALA A 119 -3.57 16.65 -7.17
C ALA A 119 -2.34 15.82 -7.55
N LEU A 120 -2.01 14.79 -6.77
CA LEU A 120 -0.91 13.87 -7.03
C LEU A 120 -1.39 12.64 -7.79
N SER A 121 -0.54 12.13 -8.70
CA SER A 121 -0.79 10.81 -9.30
C SER A 121 -0.62 9.69 -8.25
N PRO A 122 -1.29 8.52 -8.41
CA PRO A 122 -1.14 7.40 -7.48
C PRO A 122 0.31 7.01 -7.22
N ALA A 123 1.14 6.97 -8.26
CA ALA A 123 2.57 6.66 -8.12
C ALA A 123 3.34 7.72 -7.29
N SER A 124 2.91 8.98 -7.34
CA SER A 124 3.48 10.06 -6.52
C SER A 124 2.98 10.00 -5.08
N GLN A 125 1.71 9.68 -4.88
CA GLN A 125 1.11 9.48 -3.56
C GLN A 125 1.82 8.34 -2.82
N ILE A 126 2.00 7.18 -3.47
CA ILE A 126 2.74 6.03 -2.93
C ILE A 126 4.17 6.44 -2.53
N ALA A 127 4.92 7.03 -3.47
CA ALA A 127 6.31 7.40 -3.22
C ALA A 127 6.45 8.41 -2.06
N LEU A 128 5.57 9.40 -2.01
CA LEU A 128 5.60 10.43 -0.97
C LEU A 128 5.15 9.87 0.39
N THR A 129 4.15 8.99 0.42
CA THR A 129 3.69 8.33 1.65
C THR A 129 4.80 7.47 2.26
N LEU A 130 5.46 6.63 1.45
CA LEU A 130 6.58 5.81 1.92
C LEU A 130 7.75 6.66 2.41
N ARG A 131 8.03 7.79 1.75
CA ARG A 131 9.09 8.71 2.13
C ARG A 131 8.78 9.44 3.43
N ALA A 132 7.66 10.16 3.47
CA ALA A 132 7.33 11.11 4.54
C ALA A 132 6.74 10.44 5.79
N VAL A 133 5.95 9.37 5.61
CA VAL A 133 5.26 8.68 6.70
C VAL A 133 5.90 7.33 7.01
N GLY A 134 6.34 6.60 5.98
CA GLY A 134 7.09 5.35 6.13
C GLY A 134 8.53 5.54 6.62
N GLY A 135 9.12 6.71 6.38
CA GLY A 135 10.50 7.00 6.75
C GLY A 135 11.55 6.29 5.87
N LEU A 136 11.12 5.76 4.71
CA LEU A 136 12.02 5.09 3.78
C LEU A 136 12.89 6.10 3.03
N THR A 137 14.12 5.69 2.70
CA THR A 137 14.98 6.45 1.81
C THR A 137 14.53 6.36 0.36
N THR A 138 14.93 7.33 -0.46
CA THR A 138 14.63 7.30 -1.90
C THR A 138 15.19 6.05 -2.59
N ALA A 139 16.37 5.59 -2.17
CA ALA A 139 17.00 4.38 -2.68
C ALA A 139 16.19 3.11 -2.33
N GLU A 140 15.67 2.98 -1.11
CA GLU A 140 14.80 1.87 -0.70
C GLU A 140 13.52 1.85 -1.51
N ILE A 141 12.84 3.01 -1.67
CA ILE A 141 11.62 3.12 -2.47
C ILE A 141 11.90 2.78 -3.94
N ALA A 142 12.99 3.29 -4.51
CA ALA A 142 13.38 3.02 -5.90
C ALA A 142 13.62 1.53 -6.13
N ARG A 143 14.34 0.87 -5.21
CA ARG A 143 14.58 -0.58 -5.21
C ARG A 143 13.28 -1.37 -5.10
N ALA A 144 12.39 -0.96 -4.19
CA ALA A 144 11.11 -1.60 -3.96
C ALA A 144 10.18 -1.54 -5.19
N PHE A 145 10.29 -0.52 -6.04
CA PHE A 145 9.49 -0.37 -7.25
C PHE A 145 10.25 -0.69 -8.54
N LEU A 146 11.47 -1.21 -8.44
CA LEU A 146 12.34 -1.58 -9.58
C LEU A 146 12.51 -0.43 -10.60
N VAL A 147 12.66 0.78 -10.10
CA VAL A 147 12.93 1.96 -10.93
C VAL A 147 14.29 2.57 -10.57
N PRO A 148 14.97 3.25 -11.51
CA PRO A 148 16.21 3.97 -11.20
C PRO A 148 15.98 5.02 -10.09
N GLU A 149 16.95 5.14 -9.16
CA GLU A 149 16.88 6.09 -8.05
C GLU A 149 16.65 7.54 -8.52
N ALA A 150 17.33 7.95 -9.59
CA ALA A 150 17.13 9.27 -10.20
C ALA A 150 15.68 9.51 -10.68
N THR A 151 14.97 8.45 -11.10
CA THR A 151 13.56 8.53 -11.49
C THR A 151 12.68 8.71 -10.24
N MET A 152 12.97 7.99 -9.16
CA MET A 152 12.25 8.11 -7.90
C MET A 152 12.49 9.49 -7.26
N THR A 153 13.73 9.97 -7.25
CA THR A 153 14.09 11.32 -6.78
C THR A 153 13.27 12.39 -7.49
N ARG A 154 13.23 12.35 -8.83
CA ARG A 154 12.43 13.30 -9.63
C ARG A 154 10.93 13.19 -9.33
N ARG A 155 10.40 11.98 -9.10
CA ARG A 155 8.99 11.77 -8.76
C ARG A 155 8.66 12.41 -7.42
N ILE A 156 9.46 12.16 -6.38
CA ILE A 156 9.29 12.72 -5.04
C ILE A 156 9.41 14.26 -5.07
N SER A 157 10.44 14.80 -5.75
CA SER A 157 10.63 16.26 -5.86
C SER A 157 9.45 16.94 -6.55
N ARG A 158 8.92 16.35 -7.64
CA ARG A 158 7.73 16.88 -8.32
C ARG A 158 6.47 16.79 -7.45
N ALA A 159 6.33 15.73 -6.67
CA ALA A 159 5.22 15.59 -5.73
C ALA A 159 5.28 16.66 -4.65
N LYS A 160 6.44 16.88 -4.04
CA LYS A 160 6.67 17.95 -3.04
C LYS A 160 6.38 19.33 -3.63
N GLN A 161 6.86 19.61 -4.83
CA GLN A 161 6.60 20.88 -5.51
C GLN A 161 5.11 21.08 -5.78
N ARG A 162 4.37 20.05 -6.21
CA ARG A 162 2.91 20.13 -6.39
C ARG A 162 2.16 20.42 -5.10
N ILE A 163 2.56 19.81 -3.98
CA ILE A 163 1.99 20.14 -2.66
C ILE A 163 2.25 21.61 -2.33
N LYS A 164 3.48 22.10 -2.53
CA LYS A 164 3.84 23.50 -2.32
C LYS A 164 3.00 24.46 -3.18
N ASP A 165 2.90 24.19 -4.49
CA ASP A 165 2.18 25.02 -5.45
C ASP A 165 0.65 24.99 -5.21
N SER A 166 0.12 23.93 -4.60
CA SER A 166 -1.31 23.84 -4.29
C SER A 166 -1.76 24.73 -3.13
N GLY A 167 -0.81 25.27 -2.36
CA GLY A 167 -1.10 26.13 -1.20
C GLY A 167 -1.91 25.44 -0.08
N ILE A 168 -1.94 24.11 -0.06
CA ILE A 168 -2.72 23.33 0.93
C ILE A 168 -2.16 23.59 2.32
N PRO A 169 -2.97 24.09 3.27
CA PRO A 169 -2.51 24.31 4.63
C PRO A 169 -2.25 22.96 5.33
N PHE A 170 -1.29 22.96 6.25
CA PHE A 170 -1.08 21.83 7.15
C PHE A 170 -2.21 21.80 8.18
N GLY A 171 -3.27 21.08 7.86
CA GLY A 171 -4.46 21.00 8.70
C GLY A 171 -5.37 19.83 8.33
N MET A 172 -6.26 19.50 9.25
CA MET A 172 -7.24 18.46 9.05
C MET A 172 -8.24 18.89 7.97
N PRO A 173 -8.55 18.06 6.96
CA PRO A 173 -9.59 18.36 5.98
C PRO A 173 -10.95 18.57 6.65
N PRO A 174 -11.83 19.42 6.09
CA PRO A 174 -13.22 19.57 6.56
C PRO A 174 -13.97 18.25 6.55
N GLY A 175 -14.99 18.10 7.42
CA GLY A 175 -15.67 16.82 7.64
C GLY A 175 -16.15 16.11 6.37
N ALA A 176 -16.77 16.83 5.44
CA ALA A 176 -17.25 16.26 4.16
C ALA A 176 -16.09 15.76 3.25
N GLU A 177 -14.96 16.47 3.24
CA GLU A 177 -13.77 16.10 2.46
C GLU A 177 -12.96 15.00 3.14
N ARG A 178 -13.03 14.91 4.46
CA ARG A 178 -12.23 13.97 5.26
C ARG A 178 -12.47 12.52 4.87
N THR A 179 -13.73 12.11 4.68
CA THR A 179 -14.09 10.74 4.29
C THR A 179 -13.50 10.39 2.91
N GLN A 180 -13.61 11.30 1.95
CA GLN A 180 -13.03 11.10 0.61
C GLN A 180 -11.49 11.00 0.68
N ARG A 181 -10.86 11.87 1.48
CA ARG A 181 -9.40 11.87 1.69
C ARG A 181 -8.94 10.60 2.40
N LEU A 182 -9.69 10.12 3.38
CA LEU A 182 -9.40 8.84 4.04
C LEU A 182 -9.47 7.68 3.05
N GLY A 183 -10.49 7.65 2.19
CA GLY A 183 -10.55 6.65 1.12
C GLY A 183 -9.32 6.65 0.22
N ALA A 184 -8.77 7.83 -0.12
CA ALA A 184 -7.53 7.94 -0.88
C ALA A 184 -6.31 7.41 -0.10
N VAL A 185 -6.22 7.67 1.20
CA VAL A 185 -5.16 7.10 2.06
C VAL A 185 -5.23 5.58 2.08
N LEU A 186 -6.42 5.02 2.34
CA LEU A 186 -6.62 3.56 2.37
C LEU A 186 -6.27 2.93 1.03
N HIS A 187 -6.66 3.57 -0.07
CA HIS A 187 -6.31 3.08 -1.41
C HIS A 187 -4.79 3.08 -1.67
N VAL A 188 -4.07 4.12 -1.24
CA VAL A 188 -2.61 4.18 -1.36
C VAL A 188 -1.94 3.07 -0.55
N LEU A 189 -2.38 2.84 0.69
CA LEU A 189 -1.86 1.75 1.53
C LEU A 189 -2.15 0.39 0.88
N TYR A 190 -3.34 0.20 0.34
CA TYR A 190 -3.70 -1.02 -0.39
C TYR A 190 -2.83 -1.24 -1.64
N LEU A 191 -2.51 -0.19 -2.41
CA LEU A 191 -1.61 -0.30 -3.56
C LEU A 191 -0.17 -0.66 -3.16
N ILE A 192 0.34 -0.09 -2.05
CA ILE A 192 1.66 -0.46 -1.49
C ILE A 192 1.65 -1.94 -1.11
N PHE A 193 0.61 -2.39 -0.42
CA PHE A 193 0.44 -3.76 0.00
C PHE A 193 0.41 -4.72 -1.20
N ASN A 194 -0.41 -4.43 -2.20
CA ASN A 194 -0.54 -5.28 -3.38
C ASN A 194 0.79 -5.43 -4.14
N GLU A 195 1.56 -4.35 -4.30
CA GLU A 195 2.89 -4.44 -4.93
C GLU A 195 3.86 -5.27 -4.07
N GLY A 196 3.71 -5.23 -2.75
CA GLY A 196 4.48 -6.05 -1.82
C GLY A 196 4.08 -7.53 -1.86
N TYR A 197 2.79 -7.81 -1.89
CA TYR A 197 2.24 -9.16 -1.85
C TYR A 197 2.30 -9.89 -3.19
N ALA A 198 2.03 -9.19 -4.29
CA ALA A 198 2.03 -9.74 -5.65
C ALA A 198 2.70 -8.75 -6.61
N SER A 199 4.03 -8.84 -6.69
CA SER A 199 4.82 -7.96 -7.53
C SER A 199 4.33 -7.98 -8.98
N THR A 200 4.04 -6.81 -9.51
CA THR A 200 3.54 -6.64 -10.88
C THR A 200 4.62 -6.95 -11.92
N SER A 201 5.91 -6.93 -11.55
CA SER A 201 7.04 -7.13 -12.47
C SER A 201 8.27 -7.68 -11.74
N GLY A 202 9.17 -8.29 -12.52
CA GLY A 202 10.49 -8.72 -12.04
C GLY A 202 10.59 -10.18 -11.64
N PRO A 203 11.74 -10.56 -11.01
CA PRO A 203 12.09 -11.95 -10.77
C PRO A 203 11.42 -12.58 -9.54
N SER A 204 10.94 -11.76 -8.61
CA SER A 204 10.34 -12.21 -7.35
C SER A 204 8.82 -12.07 -7.37
N LEU A 205 8.11 -13.07 -6.82
CA LEU A 205 6.65 -13.05 -6.71
C LEU A 205 6.16 -11.99 -5.74
N HIS A 206 6.91 -11.75 -4.67
CA HIS A 206 6.55 -10.83 -3.60
C HIS A 206 7.75 -9.98 -3.14
N ARG A 207 7.46 -8.83 -2.57
CA ARG A 207 8.40 -7.90 -1.92
C ARG A 207 7.94 -7.71 -0.48
N GLY A 208 8.30 -8.66 0.37
CA GLY A 208 7.82 -8.74 1.76
C GLY A 208 8.07 -7.47 2.58
N GLU A 209 9.10 -6.70 2.24
CA GLU A 209 9.40 -5.41 2.88
C GLU A 209 8.27 -4.38 2.64
N LEU A 210 7.68 -4.36 1.43
CA LEU A 210 6.57 -3.46 1.11
C LEU A 210 5.27 -3.90 1.77
N SER A 211 4.94 -5.21 1.78
CA SER A 211 3.72 -5.67 2.45
C SER A 211 3.80 -5.45 3.95
N ALA A 212 4.96 -5.74 4.57
CA ALA A 212 5.19 -5.46 5.99
C ALA A 212 5.06 -3.96 6.32
N GLU A 213 5.61 -3.08 5.47
CA GLU A 213 5.51 -1.64 5.66
C GLU A 213 4.06 -1.15 5.50
N ALA A 214 3.32 -1.66 4.51
CA ALA A 214 1.90 -1.33 4.33
C ALA A 214 1.07 -1.75 5.56
N ILE A 215 1.31 -2.94 6.12
CA ILE A 215 0.65 -3.42 7.34
C ILE A 215 1.02 -2.50 8.53
N ARG A 216 2.30 -2.12 8.67
CA ARG A 216 2.74 -1.20 9.72
C ARG A 216 2.01 0.14 9.64
N LEU A 217 1.88 0.71 8.43
CA LEU A 217 1.16 1.95 8.18
C LEU A 217 -0.35 1.79 8.43
N ALA A 218 -0.95 0.68 8.00
CA ALA A 218 -2.36 0.39 8.24
C ALA A 218 -2.64 0.24 9.76
N ARG A 219 -1.78 -0.44 10.52
CA ARG A 219 -1.86 -0.49 11.99
C ARG A 219 -1.75 0.90 12.63
N MET A 220 -0.91 1.77 12.07
CA MET A 220 -0.79 3.15 12.54
C MET A 220 -2.10 3.92 12.31
N VAL A 221 -2.68 3.84 11.10
CA VAL A 221 -3.97 4.50 10.80
C VAL A 221 -5.09 3.93 11.67
N HIS A 222 -5.12 2.61 11.90
CA HIS A 222 -6.10 1.97 12.78
C HIS A 222 -6.01 2.48 14.23
N ARG A 223 -4.79 2.68 14.77
CA ARG A 223 -4.63 3.30 16.10
C ARG A 223 -5.14 4.75 16.16
N LEU A 224 -5.08 5.49 15.05
CA LEU A 224 -5.57 6.87 14.94
C LEU A 224 -7.10 6.93 14.76
N LEU A 225 -7.67 5.92 14.13
CA LEU A 225 -9.09 5.84 13.74
C LEU A 225 -9.64 4.44 14.06
N PRO A 226 -9.68 4.01 15.35
CA PRO A 226 -10.03 2.64 15.72
C PRO A 226 -11.51 2.30 15.45
N ASP A 227 -12.37 3.30 15.37
CA ASP A 227 -13.81 3.13 15.16
C ASP A 227 -14.21 3.14 13.67
N ASP A 228 -13.25 3.39 12.76
CA ASP A 228 -13.53 3.39 11.31
C ASP A 228 -13.50 1.96 10.76
N GLY A 229 -14.65 1.48 10.26
CA GLY A 229 -14.81 0.11 9.77
C GLY A 229 -13.95 -0.20 8.54
N GLU A 230 -13.74 0.77 7.63
CA GLU A 230 -12.92 0.54 6.43
C GLU A 230 -11.42 0.55 6.75
N VAL A 231 -10.98 1.34 7.72
CA VAL A 231 -9.60 1.27 8.24
C VAL A 231 -9.34 -0.09 8.86
N THR A 232 -10.26 -0.57 9.71
CA THR A 232 -10.20 -1.89 10.34
C THR A 232 -10.25 -3.01 9.29
N GLY A 233 -11.16 -2.89 8.32
CA GLY A 233 -11.31 -3.83 7.20
C GLY A 233 -10.05 -3.94 6.35
N LEU A 234 -9.40 -2.81 6.04
CA LEU A 234 -8.15 -2.82 5.28
C LEU A 234 -7.01 -3.51 6.05
N LEU A 235 -6.87 -3.22 7.35
CA LEU A 235 -5.86 -3.89 8.17
C LEU A 235 -6.11 -5.40 8.24
N ALA A 236 -7.35 -5.83 8.50
CA ALA A 236 -7.74 -7.23 8.52
C ALA A 236 -7.45 -7.91 7.16
N LEU A 237 -7.84 -7.30 6.04
CA LEU A 237 -7.56 -7.80 4.70
C LEU A 237 -6.05 -8.01 4.45
N MET A 238 -5.22 -7.07 4.86
CA MET A 238 -3.77 -7.18 4.70
C MET A 238 -3.20 -8.31 5.53
N LEU A 239 -3.61 -8.45 6.79
CA LEU A 239 -3.13 -9.50 7.69
C LEU A 239 -3.52 -10.88 7.17
N LEU A 240 -4.80 -11.11 6.87
CA LEU A 240 -5.32 -12.36 6.34
C LEU A 240 -4.63 -12.74 5.01
N THR A 241 -4.41 -11.77 4.14
CA THR A 241 -3.76 -12.02 2.86
C THR A 241 -2.27 -12.33 3.02
N ASP A 242 -1.52 -11.55 3.84
CA ASP A 242 -0.08 -11.75 4.05
C ASP A 242 0.23 -13.01 4.87
N ALA A 243 -0.70 -13.47 5.70
CA ALA A 243 -0.57 -14.72 6.48
C ALA A 243 -0.23 -15.92 5.59
N ARG A 244 -0.70 -15.94 4.35
CA ARG A 244 -0.47 -17.02 3.37
C ARG A 244 0.89 -16.92 2.67
N ARG A 245 1.60 -15.81 2.79
CA ARG A 245 2.86 -15.51 2.08
C ARG A 245 3.91 -16.64 2.20
N PRO A 246 4.14 -17.28 3.36
CA PRO A 246 5.13 -18.34 3.50
C PRO A 246 4.85 -19.60 2.65
N ALA A 247 3.58 -19.82 2.26
CA ALA A 247 3.14 -20.98 1.47
C ALA A 247 3.00 -20.69 -0.03
N ARG A 248 3.15 -19.41 -0.46
CA ARG A 248 2.89 -18.99 -1.85
C ARG A 248 3.99 -19.33 -2.83
N THR A 249 5.19 -19.65 -2.35
CA THR A 249 6.32 -19.98 -3.20
C THR A 249 6.96 -21.29 -2.81
N GLY A 250 7.32 -22.09 -3.83
CA GLY A 250 8.13 -23.29 -3.67
C GLY A 250 9.60 -22.97 -3.40
N PRO A 251 10.42 -24.02 -3.16
CA PRO A 251 11.86 -23.86 -2.94
C PRO A 251 12.60 -23.23 -4.13
N ASP A 252 12.06 -23.39 -5.33
CA ASP A 252 12.56 -22.83 -6.59
C ASP A 252 12.07 -21.39 -6.87
N GLY A 253 11.29 -20.80 -5.95
CA GLY A 253 10.63 -19.51 -6.12
C GLY A 253 9.41 -19.54 -7.04
N GLY A 254 8.96 -20.71 -7.46
CA GLY A 254 7.76 -20.90 -8.27
C GLY A 254 6.47 -20.58 -7.51
N LEU A 255 5.47 -20.04 -8.21
CA LEU A 255 4.16 -19.75 -7.65
C LEU A 255 3.42 -21.05 -7.28
N ILE A 256 2.92 -21.11 -6.05
CA ILE A 256 2.00 -22.14 -5.57
C ILE A 256 0.58 -21.51 -5.49
N PRO A 257 -0.39 -22.02 -6.27
CA PRO A 257 -1.79 -21.59 -6.18
C PRO A 257 -2.37 -21.84 -4.79
N MET A 258 -3.33 -21.02 -4.38
CA MET A 258 -3.91 -21.09 -3.02
C MET A 258 -4.50 -22.48 -2.70
N ALA A 259 -5.10 -23.15 -3.66
CA ALA A 259 -5.65 -24.50 -3.50
C ALA A 259 -4.56 -25.57 -3.23
N GLU A 260 -3.34 -25.35 -3.67
CA GLU A 260 -2.19 -26.25 -3.52
C GLU A 260 -1.26 -25.85 -2.35
N GLN A 261 -1.56 -24.76 -1.63
CA GLN A 261 -0.73 -24.29 -0.53
C GLN A 261 -0.86 -25.16 0.71
N ASP A 262 0.28 -25.42 1.35
CA ASP A 262 0.31 -26.01 2.68
C ASP A 262 -0.15 -24.99 3.74
N ARG A 263 -1.37 -25.15 4.22
CA ARG A 263 -2.01 -24.26 5.20
C ARG A 263 -1.30 -24.25 6.55
N SER A 264 -0.56 -25.30 6.90
CA SER A 264 0.23 -25.35 8.14
C SER A 264 1.36 -24.32 8.18
N ARG A 265 1.75 -23.81 7.01
CA ARG A 265 2.75 -22.75 6.85
C ARG A 265 2.15 -21.32 6.94
N TRP A 266 0.83 -21.19 6.98
CA TRP A 266 0.19 -19.91 7.13
C TRP A 266 0.42 -19.36 8.53
N ASN A 267 0.53 -18.02 8.64
CA ASN A 267 0.72 -17.37 9.95
C ASN A 267 -0.59 -17.35 10.74
N ALA A 268 -0.75 -18.30 11.65
CA ALA A 268 -1.93 -18.43 12.48
C ALA A 268 -2.21 -17.19 13.37
N GLY A 269 -1.14 -16.46 13.78
CA GLY A 269 -1.28 -15.23 14.57
C GLY A 269 -1.92 -14.11 13.78
N ASP A 270 -1.47 -13.87 12.53
CA ASP A 270 -2.05 -12.85 11.65
C ASP A 270 -3.49 -13.22 11.24
N ILE A 271 -3.78 -14.52 11.03
CA ILE A 271 -5.15 -14.98 10.76
C ILE A 271 -6.04 -14.67 11.96
N ALA A 272 -5.64 -15.07 13.17
CA ALA A 272 -6.45 -14.85 14.37
C ALA A 272 -6.71 -13.35 14.61
N GLU A 273 -5.70 -12.50 14.43
CA GLU A 273 -5.86 -11.05 14.54
C GLU A 273 -6.79 -10.49 13.47
N GLY A 274 -6.61 -10.88 12.20
CA GLY A 274 -7.43 -10.43 11.08
C GLY A 274 -8.90 -10.82 11.22
N VAL A 275 -9.17 -12.07 11.64
CA VAL A 275 -10.53 -12.57 11.92
C VAL A 275 -11.17 -11.78 13.06
N ALA A 276 -10.45 -11.54 14.16
CA ALA A 276 -10.97 -10.77 15.28
C ALA A 276 -11.33 -9.34 14.88
N LEU A 277 -10.46 -8.66 14.13
CA LEU A 277 -10.68 -7.31 13.63
C LEU A 277 -11.94 -7.21 12.76
N ILE A 278 -12.11 -8.10 11.79
CA ILE A 278 -13.25 -8.03 10.89
C ILE A 278 -14.56 -8.43 11.57
N THR A 279 -14.53 -9.42 12.44
CA THR A 279 -15.70 -9.84 13.22
C THR A 279 -16.24 -8.72 14.11
N ASP A 280 -15.35 -7.93 14.70
CA ASP A 280 -15.68 -6.79 15.52
C ASP A 280 -16.16 -5.58 14.69
N ALA A 281 -15.62 -5.37 13.49
CA ALA A 281 -15.93 -4.23 12.63
C ALA A 281 -17.27 -4.37 11.88
N LEU A 282 -17.62 -5.56 11.39
CA LEU A 282 -18.81 -5.79 10.54
C LEU A 282 -20.13 -5.31 11.15
N PRO A 283 -20.42 -5.48 12.48
CA PRO A 283 -21.67 -5.03 13.07
C PRO A 283 -21.76 -3.52 13.31
N ARG A 284 -20.65 -2.78 13.21
CA ARG A 284 -20.55 -1.39 13.70
C ARG A 284 -21.15 -0.33 12.78
N GLY A 285 -21.52 -0.66 11.54
CA GLY A 285 -22.08 0.34 10.63
C GLY A 285 -22.26 -0.15 9.20
N ALA A 286 -22.27 0.78 8.25
CA ALA A 286 -22.33 0.45 6.83
C ALA A 286 -21.05 -0.27 6.40
N THR A 287 -21.19 -1.47 5.85
CA THR A 287 -20.08 -2.30 5.40
C THR A 287 -19.51 -1.76 4.09
N GLY A 288 -18.22 -1.48 4.08
CA GLY A 288 -17.52 -0.99 2.91
C GLY A 288 -16.71 -2.08 2.18
N PRO A 289 -16.04 -1.70 1.08
CA PRO A 289 -15.36 -2.66 0.21
C PRO A 289 -14.18 -3.39 0.88
N TYR A 290 -13.43 -2.77 1.77
CA TYR A 290 -12.32 -3.46 2.46
C TYR A 290 -12.83 -4.45 3.50
N GLN A 291 -13.90 -4.13 4.21
CA GLN A 291 -14.54 -5.07 5.14
C GLN A 291 -15.06 -6.31 4.40
N LEU A 292 -15.73 -6.16 3.26
CA LEU A 292 -16.22 -7.29 2.47
C LEU A 292 -15.08 -8.16 1.93
N GLN A 293 -14.00 -7.54 1.45
CA GLN A 293 -12.81 -8.27 0.99
C GLN A 293 -12.11 -9.01 2.15
N ALA A 294 -12.05 -8.41 3.34
CA ALA A 294 -11.52 -9.08 4.53
C ALA A 294 -12.40 -10.28 4.93
N ALA A 295 -13.73 -10.13 4.88
CA ALA A 295 -14.65 -11.24 5.13
C ALA A 295 -14.45 -12.40 4.13
N ILE A 296 -14.24 -12.12 2.84
CA ILE A 296 -13.90 -13.14 1.84
C ILE A 296 -12.57 -13.83 2.21
N ALA A 297 -11.55 -13.05 2.61
CA ALA A 297 -10.26 -13.60 3.00
C ALA A 297 -10.39 -14.50 4.25
N THR A 298 -11.22 -14.12 5.22
CA THR A 298 -11.54 -14.93 6.41
C THR A 298 -12.10 -16.30 6.04
N ILE A 299 -13.09 -16.35 5.13
CA ILE A 299 -13.69 -17.62 4.70
C ILE A 299 -12.64 -18.56 4.09
N HIS A 300 -11.69 -18.03 3.34
CA HIS A 300 -10.59 -18.82 2.81
C HIS A 300 -9.63 -19.30 3.90
N ASP A 301 -9.33 -18.46 4.90
CA ASP A 301 -8.32 -18.76 5.91
C ASP A 301 -8.83 -19.69 7.01
N GLU A 302 -10.13 -19.63 7.33
CA GLU A 302 -10.76 -20.51 8.31
C GLU A 302 -11.13 -21.89 7.72
N ALA A 303 -11.21 -22.03 6.39
CA ALA A 303 -11.48 -23.31 5.76
C ALA A 303 -10.32 -24.29 6.02
N PRO A 304 -10.58 -25.51 6.49
CA PRO A 304 -9.53 -26.51 6.77
C PRO A 304 -8.84 -27.01 5.49
N SER A 305 -9.51 -26.94 4.35
CA SER A 305 -8.96 -27.30 3.04
C SER A 305 -9.56 -26.44 1.93
N ALA A 306 -9.03 -26.54 0.72
CA ALA A 306 -9.57 -25.83 -0.44
C ALA A 306 -11.00 -26.28 -0.79
N GLU A 307 -11.28 -27.56 -0.63
CA GLU A 307 -12.59 -28.18 -0.90
C GLU A 307 -13.66 -27.79 0.13
N ALA A 308 -13.22 -27.47 1.37
CA ALA A 308 -14.10 -27.05 2.46
C ALA A 308 -14.40 -25.54 2.45
N THR A 309 -13.89 -24.80 1.46
CA THR A 309 -14.16 -23.36 1.33
C THR A 309 -15.64 -23.09 1.04
N ASP A 310 -16.28 -22.19 1.79
CA ASP A 310 -17.68 -21.80 1.59
C ASP A 310 -17.83 -20.84 0.39
N TRP A 311 -17.77 -21.41 -0.81
CA TRP A 311 -17.93 -20.69 -2.06
C TRP A 311 -19.30 -19.98 -2.22
N PRO A 312 -20.44 -20.55 -1.77
CA PRO A 312 -21.72 -19.85 -1.74
C PRO A 312 -21.66 -18.51 -0.98
N GLN A 313 -21.03 -18.49 0.20
CA GLN A 313 -20.86 -17.27 0.99
C GLN A 313 -19.93 -16.28 0.29
N ILE A 314 -18.81 -16.75 -0.29
CA ILE A 314 -17.88 -15.90 -1.06
C ILE A 314 -18.59 -15.27 -2.26
N MET A 315 -19.40 -16.05 -2.99
CA MET A 315 -20.18 -15.52 -4.13
C MET A 315 -21.12 -14.40 -3.70
N ALA A 316 -21.87 -14.58 -2.60
CA ALA A 316 -22.77 -13.57 -2.07
C ALA A 316 -22.03 -12.29 -1.64
N LEU A 317 -20.84 -12.40 -1.05
CA LEU A 317 -20.01 -11.24 -0.68
C LEU A 317 -19.50 -10.49 -1.91
N TYR A 318 -19.13 -11.18 -2.99
CA TYR A 318 -18.77 -10.51 -4.24
C TYR A 318 -19.97 -9.83 -4.89
N GLU A 319 -21.18 -10.38 -4.81
CA GLU A 319 -22.41 -9.70 -5.25
C GLU A 319 -22.67 -8.40 -4.46
N LEU A 320 -22.39 -8.38 -3.15
CA LEU A 320 -22.44 -7.17 -2.35
C LEU A 320 -21.39 -6.14 -2.81
N LEU A 321 -20.15 -6.57 -3.05
CA LEU A 321 -19.08 -5.70 -3.56
C LEU A 321 -19.44 -5.04 -4.89
N LEU A 322 -20.03 -5.80 -5.81
CA LEU A 322 -20.47 -5.29 -7.11
C LEU A 322 -21.61 -4.27 -7.00
N ARG A 323 -22.42 -4.30 -5.93
CA ARG A 323 -23.44 -3.26 -5.67
C ARG A 323 -22.83 -1.96 -5.13
N ILE A 324 -21.70 -2.04 -4.46
CA ILE A 324 -20.99 -0.85 -3.92
C ILE A 324 -20.28 -0.09 -5.04
N GLY A 325 -19.69 -0.80 -6.00
CA GLY A 325 -18.95 -0.15 -7.08
C GLY A 325 -18.65 -1.07 -8.26
N ASP A 326 -18.65 -0.48 -9.45
CA ASP A 326 -18.28 -1.14 -10.70
C ASP A 326 -16.76 -1.29 -10.79
N ASN A 327 -16.26 -2.45 -10.34
CA ASN A 327 -14.85 -2.82 -10.37
C ASN A 327 -14.64 -4.11 -11.18
N PRO A 328 -13.96 -4.06 -12.34
CA PRO A 328 -13.79 -5.23 -13.19
C PRO A 328 -12.96 -6.35 -12.54
N VAL A 329 -12.07 -6.05 -11.58
CA VAL A 329 -11.32 -7.07 -10.83
C VAL A 329 -12.26 -7.80 -9.85
N VAL A 330 -13.18 -7.09 -9.23
CA VAL A 330 -14.23 -7.71 -8.38
C VAL A 330 -15.12 -8.60 -9.24
N ALA A 331 -15.52 -8.14 -10.43
CA ALA A 331 -16.33 -8.92 -11.36
C ALA A 331 -15.59 -10.18 -11.86
N LEU A 332 -14.28 -10.10 -12.08
CA LEU A 332 -13.43 -11.25 -12.42
C LEU A 332 -13.41 -12.29 -11.30
N ASN A 333 -13.20 -11.87 -10.06
CA ASN A 333 -13.19 -12.77 -8.90
C ASN A 333 -14.60 -13.36 -8.61
N HIS A 334 -15.65 -12.55 -8.82
CA HIS A 334 -17.03 -13.05 -8.76
C HIS A 334 -17.28 -14.16 -9.77
N ALA A 335 -16.78 -14.02 -11.01
CA ALA A 335 -16.92 -15.09 -12.03
C ALA A 335 -16.26 -16.41 -11.57
N VAL A 336 -15.13 -16.34 -10.87
CA VAL A 336 -14.51 -17.53 -10.25
C VAL A 336 -15.43 -18.13 -9.18
N ALA A 337 -15.95 -17.31 -8.26
CA ALA A 337 -16.86 -17.81 -7.22
C ALA A 337 -18.14 -18.43 -7.79
N VAL A 338 -18.70 -17.83 -8.84
CA VAL A 338 -19.85 -18.39 -9.58
C VAL A 338 -19.49 -19.75 -10.21
N ALA A 339 -18.30 -19.86 -10.79
CA ALA A 339 -17.84 -21.13 -11.37
C ALA A 339 -17.71 -22.24 -10.33
N MET A 340 -17.23 -21.93 -9.14
CA MET A 340 -17.11 -22.88 -8.03
C MET A 340 -18.48 -23.34 -7.49
N VAL A 341 -19.51 -22.49 -7.56
CA VAL A 341 -20.87 -22.81 -7.07
C VAL A 341 -21.75 -23.45 -8.15
N ARG A 342 -21.70 -22.93 -9.39
CA ARG A 342 -22.64 -23.26 -10.48
C ARG A 342 -21.98 -23.99 -11.65
N GLY A 343 -20.71 -24.30 -11.54
CA GLY A 343 -19.92 -24.96 -12.58
C GLY A 343 -19.20 -23.97 -13.52
N PRO A 344 -18.13 -24.44 -14.21
CA PRO A 344 -17.21 -23.60 -14.97
C PRO A 344 -17.87 -22.81 -16.11
N HIS A 345 -18.89 -23.36 -16.77
CA HIS A 345 -19.60 -22.67 -17.86
C HIS A 345 -20.28 -21.39 -17.39
N ALA A 346 -20.90 -21.39 -16.18
CA ALA A 346 -21.51 -20.18 -15.63
C ALA A 346 -20.48 -19.07 -15.38
N GLY A 347 -19.27 -19.41 -14.96
CA GLY A 347 -18.16 -18.46 -14.84
C GLY A 347 -17.67 -17.95 -16.20
N LEU A 348 -17.53 -18.82 -17.20
CA LEU A 348 -17.12 -18.47 -18.56
C LEU A 348 -18.09 -17.48 -19.22
N ASP A 349 -19.40 -17.63 -19.00
CA ASP A 349 -20.44 -16.70 -19.48
C ASP A 349 -20.23 -15.29 -18.90
N LEU A 350 -19.84 -15.16 -17.62
CA LEU A 350 -19.53 -13.89 -16.99
C LEU A 350 -18.24 -13.28 -17.54
N LEU A 351 -17.21 -14.11 -17.79
CA LEU A 351 -15.97 -13.65 -18.39
C LEU A 351 -16.16 -13.08 -19.80
N GLY A 352 -17.06 -13.67 -20.61
CA GLY A 352 -17.39 -13.15 -21.94
C GLY A 352 -17.86 -11.69 -21.93
N LYS A 353 -18.54 -11.26 -20.85
CA LYS A 353 -18.94 -9.85 -20.68
C LYS A 353 -17.76 -8.95 -20.30
N LEU A 354 -16.79 -9.45 -19.52
CA LEU A 354 -15.61 -8.70 -19.09
C LEU A 354 -14.59 -8.54 -20.23
N GLU A 355 -14.59 -9.39 -21.23
CA GLU A 355 -13.72 -9.26 -22.41
C GLU A 355 -14.00 -7.99 -23.22
N ALA A 356 -15.21 -7.46 -23.14
CA ALA A 356 -15.60 -6.19 -23.77
C ALA A 356 -15.23 -4.96 -22.93
N ASP A 357 -14.79 -5.12 -21.68
CA ASP A 357 -14.41 -4.02 -20.79
C ASP A 357 -12.93 -3.67 -20.99
N GLU A 358 -12.67 -2.52 -21.61
CA GLU A 358 -11.32 -2.04 -21.92
C GLU A 358 -10.42 -1.93 -20.67
N ARG A 359 -11.00 -1.76 -19.46
CA ARG A 359 -10.27 -1.66 -18.20
C ARG A 359 -9.56 -2.96 -17.81
N ILE A 360 -10.00 -4.12 -18.31
CA ILE A 360 -9.47 -5.45 -17.94
C ILE A 360 -9.15 -6.34 -19.14
N ALA A 361 -9.63 -6.03 -20.35
CA ALA A 361 -9.46 -6.87 -21.55
C ALA A 361 -7.99 -7.21 -21.86
N GLY A 362 -7.06 -6.30 -21.57
CA GLY A 362 -5.62 -6.50 -21.73
C GLY A 362 -4.92 -7.17 -20.53
N ASP A 363 -5.61 -7.40 -19.42
CA ASP A 363 -5.02 -7.91 -18.19
C ASP A 363 -4.76 -9.42 -18.28
N HIS A 364 -3.55 -9.85 -17.92
CA HIS A 364 -3.19 -11.27 -17.89
C HIS A 364 -4.09 -12.11 -16.99
N ARG A 365 -4.65 -11.53 -15.91
CA ARG A 365 -5.52 -12.21 -14.95
C ARG A 365 -6.82 -12.69 -15.59
N LEU A 366 -7.41 -11.88 -16.49
CA LEU A 366 -8.61 -12.30 -17.24
C LEU A 366 -8.34 -13.57 -18.04
N HIS A 367 -7.23 -13.62 -18.77
CA HIS A 367 -6.84 -14.79 -19.54
C HIS A 367 -6.44 -15.98 -18.67
N ALA A 368 -5.82 -15.76 -17.50
CA ALA A 368 -5.47 -16.81 -16.56
C ALA A 368 -6.72 -17.45 -15.93
N VAL A 369 -7.70 -16.64 -15.52
CA VAL A 369 -8.98 -17.15 -15.00
C VAL A 369 -9.74 -17.89 -16.10
N ARG A 370 -9.80 -17.35 -17.32
CA ARG A 370 -10.42 -18.06 -18.46
C ARG A 370 -9.78 -19.43 -18.69
N ALA A 371 -8.43 -19.49 -18.69
CA ALA A 371 -7.69 -20.73 -18.85
C ALA A 371 -8.06 -21.77 -17.78
N HIS A 372 -8.11 -21.34 -16.52
CA HIS A 372 -8.50 -22.20 -15.40
C HIS A 372 -9.93 -22.73 -15.54
N LEU A 373 -10.89 -21.88 -15.90
CA LEU A 373 -12.29 -22.30 -16.06
C LEU A 373 -12.48 -23.22 -17.27
N LEU A 374 -11.75 -23.02 -18.37
CA LEU A 374 -11.74 -23.93 -19.53
C LEU A 374 -11.14 -25.30 -19.15
N GLU A 375 -10.05 -25.31 -18.35
CA GLU A 375 -9.47 -26.54 -17.82
C GLU A 375 -10.46 -27.30 -16.94
N MET A 376 -11.17 -26.60 -16.03
CA MET A 376 -12.25 -27.18 -15.22
C MET A 376 -13.42 -27.73 -16.08
N ALA A 377 -13.72 -27.11 -17.21
CA ALA A 377 -14.74 -27.54 -18.17
C ALA A 377 -14.29 -28.71 -19.05
N GLY A 378 -13.02 -29.13 -18.99
CA GLY A 378 -12.45 -30.18 -19.80
C GLY A 378 -12.01 -29.78 -21.20
N ASP A 379 -12.10 -28.49 -21.56
CA ASP A 379 -11.60 -27.98 -22.85
C ASP A 379 -10.08 -27.69 -22.75
N ARG A 380 -9.30 -28.74 -22.85
CA ARG A 380 -7.84 -28.72 -22.68
C ARG A 380 -7.13 -27.85 -23.73
N VAL A 381 -7.63 -27.85 -24.97
CA VAL A 381 -7.02 -27.10 -26.08
C VAL A 381 -7.20 -25.60 -25.87
N ALA A 382 -8.44 -25.15 -25.62
CA ALA A 382 -8.71 -23.75 -25.35
C ALA A 382 -8.06 -23.27 -24.04
N ALA A 383 -7.99 -24.11 -22.99
CA ALA A 383 -7.31 -23.82 -21.74
C ALA A 383 -5.81 -23.56 -21.96
N ARG A 384 -5.12 -24.45 -22.71
CA ARG A 384 -3.70 -24.29 -23.06
C ARG A 384 -3.44 -22.96 -23.78
N ASP A 385 -4.25 -22.65 -24.79
CA ASP A 385 -4.08 -21.44 -25.59
C ASP A 385 -4.32 -20.18 -24.73
N ALA A 386 -5.29 -20.22 -23.81
CA ALA A 386 -5.56 -19.15 -22.86
C ALA A 386 -4.42 -18.98 -21.82
N TYR A 387 -3.82 -20.07 -21.29
CA TYR A 387 -2.63 -19.98 -20.43
C TYR A 387 -1.45 -19.35 -21.15
N GLN A 388 -1.19 -19.72 -22.39
CA GLN A 388 -0.14 -19.08 -23.20
C GLN A 388 -0.42 -17.59 -23.46
N ALA A 389 -1.69 -17.22 -23.69
CA ALA A 389 -2.09 -15.83 -23.83
C ALA A 389 -1.87 -15.03 -22.56
N ALA A 390 -2.18 -15.57 -21.39
CA ALA A 390 -1.89 -14.98 -20.09
C ALA A 390 -0.38 -14.81 -19.84
N ALA A 391 0.41 -15.85 -20.15
CA ALA A 391 1.87 -15.82 -19.98
C ALA A 391 2.55 -14.71 -20.80
N ARG A 392 2.06 -14.43 -22.01
CA ARG A 392 2.59 -13.35 -22.86
C ARG A 392 2.26 -11.94 -22.33
N ARG A 393 1.27 -11.80 -21.47
CA ARG A 393 0.79 -10.50 -20.95
C ARG A 393 1.34 -10.13 -19.57
N THR A 394 1.78 -11.10 -18.78
CA THR A 394 2.38 -10.81 -17.48
C THR A 394 3.85 -10.43 -17.61
N THR A 395 4.29 -9.46 -16.79
CA THR A 395 5.70 -9.07 -16.63
C THR A 395 6.35 -9.68 -15.39
N SER A 396 5.60 -10.44 -14.58
CA SER A 396 6.09 -11.20 -13.43
C SER A 396 6.64 -12.55 -13.88
N LEU A 397 7.95 -12.77 -13.76
CA LEU A 397 8.60 -14.02 -14.19
C LEU A 397 8.05 -15.27 -13.47
N PRO A 398 7.77 -15.26 -12.13
CA PRO A 398 7.17 -16.42 -11.48
C PRO A 398 5.79 -16.76 -12.01
N GLN A 399 4.94 -15.76 -12.27
CA GLN A 399 3.62 -15.99 -12.88
C GLN A 399 3.74 -16.53 -14.31
N GLN A 400 4.66 -15.97 -15.10
CA GLN A 400 4.91 -16.43 -16.47
C GLN A 400 5.33 -17.92 -16.47
N ARG A 401 6.29 -18.31 -15.62
CA ARG A 401 6.73 -19.70 -15.48
C ARG A 401 5.59 -20.63 -15.08
N TYR A 402 4.78 -20.23 -14.10
CA TYR A 402 3.61 -20.99 -13.69
C TYR A 402 2.62 -21.22 -14.82
N LEU A 403 2.27 -20.15 -15.57
CA LEU A 403 1.31 -20.23 -16.68
C LEU A 403 1.84 -21.11 -17.83
N HIS A 404 3.13 -21.03 -18.15
CA HIS A 404 3.77 -21.92 -19.12
C HIS A 404 3.76 -23.38 -18.65
N ALA A 405 4.06 -23.65 -17.39
CA ALA A 405 4.04 -25.00 -16.83
C ALA A 405 2.62 -25.59 -16.86
N ARG A 406 1.58 -24.79 -16.55
CA ARG A 406 0.17 -25.23 -16.69
C ARG A 406 -0.17 -25.55 -18.14
N ALA A 407 0.22 -24.70 -19.11
CA ALA A 407 -0.01 -24.95 -20.53
C ALA A 407 0.68 -26.24 -21.03
N ALA A 408 1.92 -26.52 -20.57
CA ALA A 408 2.68 -27.71 -20.94
C ALA A 408 2.01 -29.01 -20.45
N ARG A 409 1.55 -29.06 -19.19
CA ARG A 409 0.84 -30.22 -18.61
C ARG A 409 -0.39 -30.63 -19.43
N LEU A 410 -1.08 -29.65 -20.04
CA LEU A 410 -2.25 -29.94 -20.87
C LEU A 410 -1.89 -30.55 -22.23
N THR A 411 -0.61 -30.57 -22.61
CA THR A 411 -0.12 -31.17 -23.86
C THR A 411 0.36 -32.59 -23.65
N ASP A 412 0.95 -32.92 -22.49
CA ASP A 412 1.64 -34.19 -22.23
C ASP A 412 0.68 -35.37 -21.92
N ASP A 413 -0.59 -35.12 -21.59
CA ASP A 413 -1.59 -36.14 -21.30
C ASP A 413 -2.42 -36.55 -22.55
N GLN A 414 -1.90 -36.35 -23.77
CA GLN A 414 -2.45 -36.94 -25.00
C GLN A 414 -1.76 -38.25 -25.30
#